data_279a9de124eb14c64855a49663a9ea32
#
_entry.id   279a9de124eb14c64855a49663a9ea32
#
_cell.length_a   1.000
_cell.length_b   1.000
_cell.length_c   1.000
_cell.angle_alpha   90.00
_cell.angle_beta   90.00
_cell.angle_gamma   90.00
#
_symmetry.space_group_name_H-M   'P 1'
#
loop_
_entity.id
_entity.type
_entity.pdbx_description
1 polymer ?
#
loop_
_entity_poly.entity_id
_entity_poly.type
_entity_poly.pdbx_seq_one_letter_code
_entity_poly.pdbx_strand_id
1 'polypeptide(L)'
;AASDVYKRQRLYEIIAELKSRLQVSISSAGHSVASTRAMTYFSKAAAYKDTITFYETLCDLEAHFDERKEALTAKLKEMVSSIFTKEHLLVSVTCEKDGLSIVETELEKFIPMLYETSGEEKQAEIVPVRKNEGFMDASQVLYVARAGNFRAHGFDYHGALRILKVIMEYDYLWINIRVKGGAYGCMNGYMKNGDTYFVSYRDPNLEKTNEIYDGIPAYIEQFTADERDMTKYIIGTISDMDVPMNPSTKGDRSMAAYLQNISYEEIQKERDQVIGATQEDIRGLRDMIASVLAENNLCVVGNEETLQASEGMFG
;
A
#
# COMPACT_ATOMS: atom_id res chain seq x y z
N ALA A 1 -21.98 -30.12 -21.81
CA ALA A 1 -23.16 -29.27 -21.45
C ALA A 1 -23.30 -29.10 -19.93
N ALA A 2 -23.55 -30.16 -19.11
CA ALA A 2 -23.73 -30.00 -17.64
C ALA A 2 -22.48 -29.47 -16.94
N SER A 3 -21.29 -29.95 -17.32
CA SER A 3 -20.00 -29.47 -16.79
C SER A 3 -19.74 -27.99 -17.10
N ASP A 4 -20.18 -27.49 -18.25
CA ASP A 4 -19.98 -26.09 -18.64
C ASP A 4 -20.94 -25.16 -17.92
N VAL A 5 -22.18 -25.61 -17.70
CA VAL A 5 -23.16 -24.87 -16.88
C VAL A 5 -22.65 -24.73 -15.45
N TYR A 6 -22.17 -25.82 -14.85
CA TYR A 6 -21.59 -25.80 -13.51
C TYR A 6 -20.37 -24.85 -13.40
N LYS A 7 -19.46 -24.87 -14.37
CA LYS A 7 -18.29 -23.98 -14.39
C LYS A 7 -18.70 -22.50 -14.49
N ARG A 8 -19.71 -22.19 -15.31
CA ARG A 8 -20.26 -20.83 -15.44
C ARG A 8 -20.92 -20.34 -14.16
N GLN A 9 -21.75 -21.19 -13.55
CA GLN A 9 -22.36 -20.89 -12.26
C GLN A 9 -21.28 -20.65 -11.20
N ARG A 10 -20.23 -21.48 -11.15
CA ARG A 10 -19.15 -21.31 -10.20
C ARG A 10 -18.36 -20.00 -10.43
N LEU A 11 -18.18 -19.57 -11.66
CA LEU A 11 -17.54 -18.28 -11.95
C LEU A 11 -18.38 -17.11 -11.44
N TYR A 12 -19.70 -17.13 -11.62
CA TYR A 12 -20.61 -16.12 -11.07
C TYR A 12 -20.53 -16.08 -9.54
N GLU A 13 -20.57 -17.24 -8.90
CA GLU A 13 -20.47 -17.34 -7.43
C GLU A 13 -19.15 -16.76 -6.90
N ILE A 14 -18.03 -16.98 -7.58
CA ILE A 14 -16.72 -16.42 -7.23
C ILE A 14 -16.74 -14.89 -7.35
N ILE A 15 -17.32 -14.34 -8.41
CA ILE A 15 -17.45 -12.88 -8.59
C ILE A 15 -18.27 -12.28 -7.44
N ALA A 16 -19.44 -12.86 -7.14
CA ALA A 16 -20.32 -12.39 -6.06
C ALA A 16 -19.64 -12.50 -4.68
N GLU A 17 -18.92 -13.59 -4.41
CA GLU A 17 -18.15 -13.78 -3.19
C GLU A 17 -17.03 -12.76 -3.03
N LEU A 18 -16.22 -12.55 -4.07
CA LEU A 18 -15.14 -11.56 -4.08
C LEU A 18 -15.69 -10.14 -3.89
N LYS A 19 -16.76 -9.78 -4.59
CA LYS A 19 -17.43 -8.48 -4.42
C LYS A 19 -17.85 -8.27 -2.95
N SER A 20 -18.52 -9.26 -2.35
CA SER A 20 -18.96 -9.18 -0.95
C SER A 20 -17.79 -9.04 0.02
N ARG A 21 -16.69 -9.76 -0.19
CA ARG A 21 -15.46 -9.63 0.61
C ARG A 21 -14.84 -8.25 0.49
N LEU A 22 -14.76 -7.69 -0.72
CA LEU A 22 -14.21 -6.35 -0.92
C LEU A 22 -15.09 -5.27 -0.31
N GLN A 23 -16.41 -5.40 -0.40
CA GLN A 23 -17.35 -4.46 0.25
C GLN A 23 -17.12 -4.41 1.77
N VAL A 24 -16.99 -5.57 2.42
CA VAL A 24 -16.64 -5.63 3.85
C VAL A 24 -15.27 -5.03 4.13
N SER A 25 -14.28 -5.29 3.25
CA SER A 25 -12.92 -4.75 3.38
C SER A 25 -12.89 -3.22 3.27
N ILE A 26 -13.66 -2.63 2.34
CA ILE A 26 -13.76 -1.18 2.16
C ILE A 26 -14.25 -0.52 3.45
N SER A 27 -15.30 -1.06 4.07
CA SER A 27 -15.84 -0.50 5.32
C SER A 27 -14.96 -0.78 6.55
N SER A 28 -14.38 -1.97 6.67
CA SER A 28 -13.60 -2.37 7.86
C SER A 28 -12.15 -1.88 7.85
N ALA A 29 -11.54 -1.75 6.67
CA ALA A 29 -10.16 -1.32 6.45
C ALA A 29 -10.09 -0.02 5.62
N GLY A 30 -11.05 0.88 5.79
CA GLY A 30 -11.18 2.11 5.02
C GLY A 30 -9.91 2.98 5.00
N HIS A 31 -9.10 2.95 6.06
CA HIS A 31 -7.79 3.61 6.09
C HIS A 31 -6.81 3.08 5.03
N SER A 32 -6.74 1.76 4.86
CA SER A 32 -5.91 1.13 3.83
C SER A 32 -6.45 1.43 2.43
N VAL A 33 -7.77 1.39 2.28
CA VAL A 33 -8.45 1.71 1.01
C VAL A 33 -8.22 3.17 0.64
N ALA A 34 -8.45 4.11 1.55
CA ALA A 34 -8.26 5.54 1.31
C ALA A 34 -6.80 5.89 0.98
N SER A 35 -5.83 5.35 1.72
CA SER A 35 -4.40 5.61 1.45
C SER A 35 -3.95 5.01 0.12
N THR A 36 -4.36 3.78 -0.21
CA THR A 36 -4.05 3.17 -1.51
C THR A 36 -4.69 3.97 -2.64
N ARG A 37 -5.98 4.35 -2.50
CA ARG A 37 -6.69 5.15 -3.51
C ARG A 37 -6.03 6.51 -3.73
N ALA A 38 -5.67 7.24 -2.68
CA ALA A 38 -4.93 8.50 -2.81
C ALA A 38 -3.59 8.34 -3.56
N MET A 39 -2.90 7.21 -3.37
CA MET A 39 -1.67 6.91 -4.11
C MET A 39 -1.92 6.54 -5.58
N THR A 40 -3.11 6.07 -5.98
CA THR A 40 -3.40 5.77 -7.39
C THR A 40 -3.34 7.00 -8.29
N TYR A 41 -3.47 8.18 -7.74
CA TYR A 41 -3.47 9.43 -8.51
C TYR A 41 -2.11 9.77 -9.12
N PHE A 42 -1.03 9.10 -8.66
CA PHE A 42 0.33 9.30 -9.16
C PHE A 42 1.15 8.01 -9.29
N SER A 43 0.78 6.92 -8.62
CA SER A 43 1.56 5.66 -8.58
C SER A 43 0.86 4.56 -9.38
N LYS A 44 1.54 4.06 -10.44
CA LYS A 44 1.07 2.90 -11.22
C LYS A 44 0.95 1.64 -10.35
N ALA A 45 1.88 1.44 -9.41
CA ALA A 45 1.86 0.29 -8.52
C ALA A 45 0.66 0.33 -7.56
N ALA A 46 0.27 1.52 -7.09
CA ALA A 46 -0.93 1.70 -6.28
C ALA A 46 -2.20 1.48 -7.11
N ALA A 47 -2.25 2.01 -8.33
CA ALA A 47 -3.39 1.81 -9.25
C ALA A 47 -3.63 0.32 -9.57
N TYR A 48 -2.57 -0.47 -9.66
CA TYR A 48 -2.68 -1.93 -9.84
C TYR A 48 -3.29 -2.64 -8.62
N LYS A 49 -3.15 -2.09 -7.43
CA LYS A 49 -3.63 -2.66 -6.15
C LYS A 49 -4.94 -2.04 -5.66
N ASP A 50 -5.56 -1.18 -6.46
CA ASP A 50 -6.71 -0.39 -6.03
C ASP A 50 -7.95 -1.25 -5.78
N THR A 51 -8.34 -1.35 -4.53
CA THR A 51 -9.48 -2.12 -4.07
C THR A 51 -10.81 -1.57 -4.63
N ILE A 52 -10.92 -0.24 -4.76
CA ILE A 52 -12.15 0.41 -5.23
C ILE A 52 -12.38 0.09 -6.70
N THR A 53 -11.39 0.31 -7.57
CA THR A 53 -11.51 -0.03 -8.99
C THR A 53 -11.79 -1.52 -9.21
N PHE A 54 -11.20 -2.39 -8.39
CA PHE A 54 -11.48 -3.82 -8.48
C PHE A 54 -12.91 -4.15 -8.03
N TYR A 55 -13.39 -3.52 -6.96
CA TYR A 55 -14.78 -3.66 -6.50
C TYR A 55 -15.78 -3.19 -7.57
N GLU A 56 -15.56 -2.02 -8.17
CA GLU A 56 -16.41 -1.50 -9.25
C GLU A 56 -16.42 -2.45 -10.46
N THR A 57 -15.25 -3.00 -10.81
CA THR A 57 -15.12 -4.01 -11.88
C THR A 57 -15.95 -5.27 -11.57
N LEU A 58 -15.95 -5.74 -10.33
CA LEU A 58 -16.75 -6.90 -9.94
C LEU A 58 -18.25 -6.60 -9.93
N CYS A 59 -18.67 -5.39 -9.54
CA CYS A 59 -20.05 -4.94 -9.64
C CYS A 59 -20.54 -4.94 -11.09
N ASP A 60 -19.74 -4.39 -12.00
CA ASP A 60 -20.05 -4.36 -13.43
C ASP A 60 -20.09 -5.78 -14.06
N LEU A 61 -19.14 -6.64 -13.69
CA LEU A 61 -19.11 -8.04 -14.14
C LEU A 61 -20.32 -8.83 -13.62
N GLU A 62 -20.73 -8.61 -12.38
CA GLU A 62 -21.91 -9.28 -11.82
C GLU A 62 -23.19 -8.83 -12.53
N ALA A 63 -23.36 -7.50 -12.72
CA ALA A 63 -24.54 -6.92 -13.36
C ALA A 63 -24.71 -7.37 -14.83
N HIS A 64 -23.61 -7.55 -15.55
CA HIS A 64 -23.60 -7.91 -16.97
C HIS A 64 -23.02 -9.32 -17.22
N PHE A 65 -23.14 -10.22 -16.24
CA PHE A 65 -22.47 -11.51 -16.28
C PHE A 65 -22.84 -12.33 -17.52
N ASP A 66 -24.12 -12.43 -17.82
CA ASP A 66 -24.60 -13.24 -18.95
C ASP A 66 -24.08 -12.79 -20.30
N GLU A 67 -23.88 -11.49 -20.47
CA GLU A 67 -23.34 -10.89 -21.69
C GLU A 67 -21.80 -11.07 -21.79
N ARG A 68 -21.10 -11.05 -20.65
CA ARG A 68 -19.63 -11.01 -20.60
C ARG A 68 -18.94 -12.34 -20.27
N LYS A 69 -19.68 -13.34 -19.80
CA LYS A 69 -19.10 -14.61 -19.29
C LYS A 69 -18.18 -15.33 -20.28
N GLU A 70 -18.51 -15.31 -21.60
CA GLU A 70 -17.68 -15.96 -22.61
C GLU A 70 -16.38 -15.18 -22.84
N ALA A 71 -16.44 -13.86 -22.95
CA ALA A 71 -15.28 -12.99 -23.09
C ALA A 71 -14.38 -13.06 -21.85
N LEU A 72 -14.98 -13.04 -20.66
CA LEU A 72 -14.27 -13.18 -19.38
C LEU A 72 -13.55 -14.53 -19.29
N THR A 73 -14.23 -15.61 -19.66
CA THR A 73 -13.64 -16.95 -19.65
C THR A 73 -12.46 -17.06 -20.62
N ALA A 74 -12.58 -16.48 -21.82
CA ALA A 74 -11.50 -16.43 -22.79
C ALA A 74 -10.30 -15.63 -22.26
N LYS A 75 -10.57 -14.46 -21.64
CA LYS A 75 -9.54 -13.60 -21.05
C LYS A 75 -8.82 -14.28 -19.89
N LEU A 76 -9.53 -14.97 -19.00
CA LEU A 76 -8.91 -15.72 -17.91
C LEU A 76 -8.02 -16.85 -18.43
N LYS A 77 -8.40 -17.54 -19.50
CA LYS A 77 -7.54 -18.57 -20.14
C LYS A 77 -6.28 -17.95 -20.75
N GLU A 78 -6.41 -16.81 -21.43
CA GLU A 78 -5.27 -16.06 -21.96
C GLU A 78 -4.31 -15.67 -20.83
N MET A 79 -4.83 -15.11 -19.75
CA MET A 79 -4.03 -14.73 -18.57
C MET A 79 -3.30 -15.92 -17.96
N VAL A 80 -3.97 -17.07 -17.79
CA VAL A 80 -3.35 -18.28 -17.25
C VAL A 80 -2.18 -18.72 -18.13
N SER A 81 -2.36 -18.75 -19.45
CA SER A 81 -1.28 -19.14 -20.38
C SER A 81 -0.12 -18.14 -20.44
N SER A 82 -0.38 -16.87 -20.12
CA SER A 82 0.66 -15.83 -20.10
C SER A 82 1.41 -15.76 -18.77
N ILE A 83 0.76 -16.09 -17.66
CA ILE A 83 1.36 -15.97 -16.32
C ILE A 83 2.12 -17.25 -15.95
N PHE A 84 1.52 -18.43 -16.17
CA PHE A 84 2.09 -19.71 -15.74
C PHE A 84 3.05 -20.29 -16.79
N THR A 85 4.11 -19.53 -17.09
CA THR A 85 5.14 -19.92 -18.04
C THR A 85 6.44 -20.26 -17.34
N LYS A 86 7.32 -21.00 -18.02
CA LYS A 86 8.66 -21.32 -17.50
C LYS A 86 9.50 -20.06 -17.27
N GLU A 87 9.35 -19.04 -18.11
CA GLU A 87 10.09 -17.77 -18.02
C GLU A 87 9.72 -16.95 -16.80
N HIS A 88 8.47 -17.04 -16.35
CA HIS A 88 7.97 -16.29 -15.20
C HIS A 88 8.10 -17.05 -13.88
N LEU A 89 8.68 -18.27 -13.90
CA LEU A 89 8.85 -19.06 -12.69
C LEU A 89 10.03 -18.55 -11.87
N LEU A 90 9.75 -18.05 -10.68
CA LEU A 90 10.72 -17.79 -9.62
C LEU A 90 10.42 -18.73 -8.45
N VAL A 91 11.41 -19.48 -7.99
CA VAL A 91 11.29 -20.39 -6.85
C VAL A 91 12.17 -19.91 -5.72
N SER A 92 11.57 -19.62 -4.57
CA SER A 92 12.30 -19.32 -3.32
C SER A 92 12.07 -20.45 -2.35
N VAL A 93 13.15 -21.01 -1.80
CA VAL A 93 13.12 -22.16 -0.92
C VAL A 93 13.80 -21.83 0.40
N THR A 94 13.11 -22.11 1.49
CA THR A 94 13.67 -22.04 2.84
C THR A 94 13.49 -23.40 3.50
N CYS A 95 14.53 -24.18 3.55
CA CYS A 95 14.51 -25.53 4.13
C CYS A 95 15.86 -25.89 4.74
N GLU A 96 15.93 -27.03 5.44
CA GLU A 96 17.18 -27.65 5.79
C GLU A 96 17.85 -28.24 4.53
N LYS A 97 19.17 -28.45 4.61
CA LYS A 97 19.98 -28.91 3.47
C LYS A 97 19.42 -30.19 2.82
N ASP A 98 18.90 -31.10 3.64
CA ASP A 98 18.36 -32.38 3.17
C ASP A 98 17.02 -32.21 2.41
N GLY A 99 16.29 -31.14 2.68
CA GLY A 99 15.04 -30.82 1.99
C GLY A 99 15.22 -30.33 0.56
N LEU A 100 16.39 -29.78 0.21
CA LEU A 100 16.63 -29.20 -1.11
C LEU A 100 16.46 -30.20 -2.24
N SER A 101 16.99 -31.42 -2.09
CA SER A 101 16.87 -32.48 -3.10
C SER A 101 15.44 -32.92 -3.36
N ILE A 102 14.57 -32.84 -2.35
CA ILE A 102 13.14 -33.13 -2.50
C ILE A 102 12.48 -32.06 -3.35
N VAL A 103 12.79 -30.78 -3.09
CA VAL A 103 12.26 -29.65 -3.87
C VAL A 103 12.72 -29.73 -5.32
N GLU A 104 14.00 -30.00 -5.57
CA GLU A 104 14.55 -30.16 -6.91
C GLU A 104 13.82 -31.27 -7.69
N THR A 105 13.61 -32.43 -7.06
CA THR A 105 12.87 -33.56 -7.65
C THR A 105 11.43 -33.19 -8.00
N GLU A 106 10.75 -32.43 -7.15
CA GLU A 106 9.36 -32.00 -7.44
C GLU A 106 9.30 -30.90 -8.51
N LEU A 107 10.30 -30.02 -8.56
CA LEU A 107 10.40 -29.00 -9.64
C LEU A 107 10.63 -29.64 -11.00
N GLU A 108 11.44 -30.71 -11.11
CA GLU A 108 11.61 -31.45 -12.36
C GLU A 108 10.29 -32.00 -12.90
N LYS A 109 9.33 -32.33 -12.04
CA LYS A 109 7.98 -32.77 -12.43
C LYS A 109 7.06 -31.59 -12.73
N PHE A 110 7.19 -30.48 -12.00
CA PHE A 110 6.31 -29.33 -12.10
C PHE A 110 6.62 -28.45 -13.32
N ILE A 111 7.90 -28.14 -13.59
CA ILE A 111 8.31 -27.27 -14.68
C ILE A 111 7.75 -27.68 -16.05
N PRO A 112 7.74 -28.98 -16.43
CA PRO A 112 7.14 -29.40 -17.70
C PRO A 112 5.63 -29.17 -17.82
N MET A 113 4.92 -28.89 -16.72
CA MET A 113 3.49 -28.60 -16.72
C MET A 113 3.18 -27.14 -17.07
N LEU A 114 4.19 -26.27 -17.04
CA LEU A 114 4.05 -24.86 -17.37
C LEU A 114 4.05 -24.64 -18.89
N TYR A 115 3.45 -23.53 -19.30
CA TYR A 115 3.51 -23.09 -20.70
C TYR A 115 4.94 -22.69 -21.09
N GLU A 116 5.29 -22.84 -22.36
CA GLU A 116 6.67 -22.60 -22.83
C GLU A 116 7.05 -21.12 -22.80
N THR A 117 6.18 -20.27 -23.31
CA THR A 117 6.41 -18.82 -23.37
C THR A 117 5.10 -18.04 -23.24
N SER A 118 5.21 -16.83 -22.75
CA SER A 118 4.07 -15.89 -22.63
C SER A 118 3.69 -15.22 -23.96
N GLY A 119 4.51 -15.33 -25.01
CA GLY A 119 4.37 -14.54 -26.22
C GLY A 119 4.86 -13.10 -26.03
N GLU A 120 4.29 -12.14 -26.76
CA GLU A 120 4.64 -10.73 -26.60
C GLU A 120 4.18 -10.21 -25.23
N GLU A 121 5.08 -9.53 -24.50
CA GLU A 121 4.74 -8.82 -23.28
C GLU A 121 3.76 -7.68 -23.60
N LYS A 122 2.51 -7.86 -23.21
CA LYS A 122 1.51 -6.78 -23.24
C LYS A 122 1.59 -6.02 -21.94
N GLN A 123 2.26 -4.88 -21.93
CA GLN A 123 2.20 -3.98 -20.80
C GLN A 123 0.84 -3.28 -20.76
N ALA A 124 0.11 -3.44 -19.66
CA ALA A 124 -1.07 -2.63 -19.42
C ALA A 124 -0.63 -1.17 -19.23
N GLU A 125 -1.14 -0.26 -20.06
CA GLU A 125 -0.87 1.15 -19.90
C GLU A 125 -1.76 1.73 -18.79
N ILE A 126 -1.22 1.76 -17.57
CA ILE A 126 -1.87 2.43 -16.44
C ILE A 126 -1.39 3.88 -16.43
N VAL A 127 -2.29 4.81 -16.70
CA VAL A 127 -2.05 6.25 -16.62
C VAL A 127 -2.70 6.77 -15.34
N PRO A 128 -1.91 7.14 -14.31
CA PRO A 128 -2.46 7.76 -13.11
C PRO A 128 -3.19 9.06 -13.45
N VAL A 129 -4.36 9.26 -12.87
CA VAL A 129 -5.15 10.48 -13.04
C VAL A 129 -5.39 11.09 -11.67
N ARG A 130 -4.97 12.35 -11.51
CA ARG A 130 -5.20 13.07 -10.27
C ARG A 130 -6.69 13.34 -10.08
N LYS A 131 -7.17 12.99 -8.91
CA LYS A 131 -8.53 13.23 -8.44
C LYS A 131 -8.50 13.51 -6.94
N ASN A 132 -9.54 14.15 -6.41
CA ASN A 132 -9.82 14.15 -4.98
C ASN A 132 -11.18 13.50 -4.81
N GLU A 133 -11.24 12.38 -4.11
CA GLU A 133 -12.44 11.53 -4.09
C GLU A 133 -12.93 11.27 -2.67
N GLY A 134 -14.25 11.29 -2.50
CA GLY A 134 -14.94 10.86 -1.29
C GLY A 134 -15.83 9.65 -1.58
N PHE A 135 -15.59 8.54 -0.87
CA PHE A 135 -16.37 7.31 -0.99
C PHE A 135 -17.28 7.17 0.22
N MET A 136 -18.57 7.36 -0.02
CA MET A 136 -19.62 7.36 1.01
C MET A 136 -19.93 5.93 1.47
N ASP A 137 -19.98 5.74 2.79
CA ASP A 137 -20.51 4.53 3.39
C ASP A 137 -21.43 4.87 4.58
N ALA A 138 -22.15 3.88 5.09
CA ALA A 138 -23.11 4.04 6.19
C ALA A 138 -22.44 4.21 7.57
N SER A 139 -21.12 4.33 7.65
CA SER A 139 -20.41 4.51 8.91
C SER A 139 -20.60 5.93 9.47
N GLN A 140 -20.37 6.08 10.77
CA GLN A 140 -20.37 7.40 11.45
C GLN A 140 -18.98 8.01 11.54
N VAL A 141 -17.98 7.40 10.89
CA VAL A 141 -16.59 7.79 10.97
C VAL A 141 -15.99 7.91 9.58
N LEU A 142 -14.83 8.57 9.51
CA LEU A 142 -14.08 8.80 8.29
C LEU A 142 -12.70 8.14 8.36
N TYR A 143 -12.15 7.92 7.18
CA TYR A 143 -10.75 7.59 6.95
C TYR A 143 -10.21 8.63 5.96
N VAL A 144 -9.45 9.59 6.49
CA VAL A 144 -8.94 10.74 5.70
C VAL A 144 -7.50 10.48 5.31
N ALA A 145 -7.23 10.34 4.02
CA ALA A 145 -5.90 10.04 3.51
C ALA A 145 -5.36 11.16 2.60
N ARG A 146 -4.12 11.57 2.84
CA ARG A 146 -3.31 12.42 1.97
C ARG A 146 -2.09 11.65 1.49
N ALA A 147 -1.73 11.78 0.22
CA ALA A 147 -0.59 11.08 -0.36
C ALA A 147 0.15 11.92 -1.40
N GLY A 148 1.41 11.55 -1.69
CA GLY A 148 2.23 12.13 -2.74
C GLY A 148 3.53 11.35 -2.89
N ASN A 149 4.42 11.80 -3.79
CA ASN A 149 5.68 11.11 -4.07
C ASN A 149 6.87 12.07 -4.00
N PHE A 150 7.72 11.93 -2.99
CA PHE A 150 8.87 12.81 -2.83
C PHE A 150 9.94 12.64 -3.91
N ARG A 151 10.07 11.46 -4.54
CA ARG A 151 11.01 11.26 -5.65
C ARG A 151 10.62 12.04 -6.91
N ALA A 152 9.33 12.23 -7.14
CA ALA A 152 8.83 13.08 -8.22
C ALA A 152 9.31 14.54 -8.08
N HIS A 153 9.65 14.96 -6.86
CA HIS A 153 10.18 16.30 -6.53
C HIS A 153 11.71 16.33 -6.36
N GLY A 154 12.41 15.25 -6.74
CA GLY A 154 13.89 15.20 -6.73
C GLY A 154 14.51 14.85 -5.37
N PHE A 155 13.73 14.36 -4.41
CA PHE A 155 14.24 13.90 -3.12
C PHE A 155 14.53 12.40 -3.13
N ASP A 156 15.60 12.00 -2.47
CA ASP A 156 15.97 10.61 -2.26
C ASP A 156 15.52 10.08 -0.91
N TYR A 157 15.29 8.77 -0.83
CA TYR A 157 14.98 8.10 0.42
C TYR A 157 16.16 8.18 1.40
N HIS A 158 15.87 8.52 2.66
CA HIS A 158 16.85 8.55 3.75
C HIS A 158 16.33 7.80 4.99
N GLY A 159 17.22 7.11 5.73
CA GLY A 159 16.85 6.35 6.92
C GLY A 159 16.15 7.18 8.02
N ALA A 160 16.40 8.50 8.07
CA ALA A 160 15.69 9.40 8.97
C ALA A 160 14.16 9.40 8.79
N LEU A 161 13.64 9.01 7.62
CA LEU A 161 12.20 8.83 7.39
C LEU A 161 11.58 7.74 8.27
N ARG A 162 12.36 6.72 8.65
CA ARG A 162 11.88 5.70 9.61
C ARG A 162 11.70 6.28 11.00
N ILE A 163 12.60 7.16 11.41
CA ILE A 163 12.51 7.87 12.70
C ILE A 163 11.35 8.86 12.66
N LEU A 164 11.22 9.61 11.55
CA LEU A 164 10.08 10.52 11.36
C LEU A 164 8.74 9.77 11.45
N LYS A 165 8.66 8.54 10.92
CA LYS A 165 7.47 7.70 11.07
C LYS A 165 7.10 7.50 12.54
N VAL A 166 8.06 7.12 13.36
CA VAL A 166 7.87 6.93 14.81
C VAL A 166 7.47 8.23 15.50
N ILE A 167 8.14 9.34 15.19
CA ILE A 167 7.82 10.66 15.74
C ILE A 167 6.37 11.04 15.38
N MET A 168 5.95 10.88 14.13
CA MET A 168 4.59 11.20 13.71
C MET A 168 3.54 10.34 14.42
N GLU A 169 3.79 9.05 14.59
CA GLU A 169 2.87 8.08 15.20
C GLU A 169 2.70 8.27 16.71
N TYR A 170 3.70 8.81 17.42
CA TYR A 170 3.66 8.96 18.88
C TYR A 170 3.46 10.40 19.35
N ASP A 171 3.86 11.39 18.53
CA ASP A 171 3.77 12.80 18.91
C ASP A 171 2.75 13.55 18.05
N TYR A 172 3.14 14.04 16.87
CA TYR A 172 2.35 15.04 16.16
C TYR A 172 0.97 14.56 15.75
N LEU A 173 0.91 13.45 15.00
CA LEU A 173 -0.37 12.93 14.52
C LEU A 173 -1.20 12.34 15.66
N TRP A 174 -0.55 11.61 16.57
CA TRP A 174 -1.23 11.03 17.71
C TRP A 174 -1.90 12.10 18.59
N ILE A 175 -1.15 13.15 18.94
CA ILE A 175 -1.66 14.22 19.80
C ILE A 175 -2.78 14.99 19.10
N ASN A 176 -2.61 15.37 17.84
CA ASN A 176 -3.54 16.26 17.17
C ASN A 176 -4.76 15.54 16.57
N ILE A 177 -4.57 14.36 15.95
CA ILE A 177 -5.66 13.60 15.33
C ILE A 177 -6.39 12.72 16.34
N ARG A 178 -5.64 11.98 17.18
CA ARG A 178 -6.28 11.07 18.15
C ARG A 178 -6.68 11.78 19.43
N VAL A 179 -5.72 12.34 20.17
CA VAL A 179 -5.99 12.84 21.53
C VAL A 179 -6.89 14.08 21.51
N LYS A 180 -6.58 15.05 20.66
CA LYS A 180 -7.36 16.30 20.54
C LYS A 180 -8.49 16.21 19.51
N GLY A 181 -8.30 15.41 18.45
CA GLY A 181 -9.26 15.28 17.36
C GLY A 181 -10.32 14.21 17.60
N GLY A 182 -10.06 13.23 18.45
CA GLY A 182 -11.03 12.17 18.79
C GLY A 182 -11.03 10.99 17.82
N ALA A 183 -10.12 10.92 16.85
CA ALA A 183 -9.95 9.75 15.99
C ALA A 183 -9.45 8.55 16.82
N TYR A 184 -9.73 7.34 16.33
CA TYR A 184 -9.23 6.13 16.99
C TYR A 184 -7.74 5.91 16.77
N GLY A 185 -7.20 6.37 15.65
CA GLY A 185 -5.77 6.29 15.34
C GLY A 185 -5.36 7.11 14.12
N CYS A 186 -4.08 7.07 13.84
CA CYS A 186 -3.48 7.68 12.66
C CYS A 186 -2.25 6.88 12.26
N MET A 187 -1.94 6.85 10.97
CA MET A 187 -0.78 6.16 10.42
C MET A 187 -0.12 7.04 9.37
N ASN A 188 1.16 6.77 9.13
CA ASN A 188 1.93 7.38 8.06
C ASN A 188 2.93 6.37 7.47
N GLY A 189 3.36 6.59 6.24
CA GLY A 189 4.32 5.71 5.58
C GLY A 189 5.15 6.43 4.53
N TYR A 190 6.42 6.04 4.45
CA TYR A 190 7.42 6.57 3.53
C TYR A 190 8.10 5.40 2.82
N MET A 191 7.83 5.21 1.55
CA MET A 191 8.33 4.06 0.79
C MET A 191 9.61 4.40 0.03
N LYS A 192 10.45 3.40 -0.24
CA LYS A 192 11.71 3.61 -0.98
C LYS A 192 11.51 4.12 -2.41
N ASN A 193 10.35 3.84 -3.02
CA ASN A 193 9.98 4.38 -4.34
C ASN A 193 9.47 5.83 -4.30
N GLY A 194 9.41 6.44 -3.11
CA GLY A 194 8.95 7.81 -2.89
C GLY A 194 7.49 7.95 -2.49
N ASP A 195 6.68 6.91 -2.66
CA ASP A 195 5.27 6.96 -2.26
C ASP A 195 5.16 7.21 -0.76
N THR A 196 4.37 8.21 -0.40
CA THR A 196 4.20 8.67 0.98
C THR A 196 2.72 8.90 1.24
N TYR A 197 2.25 8.49 2.41
CA TYR A 197 0.88 8.73 2.83
C TYR A 197 0.76 9.10 4.31
N PHE A 198 -0.30 9.81 4.62
CA PHE A 198 -0.82 10.08 5.97
C PHE A 198 -2.29 9.69 5.97
N VAL A 199 -2.75 8.98 6.99
CA VAL A 199 -4.14 8.56 7.07
C VAL A 199 -4.66 8.53 8.51
N SER A 200 -5.88 9.00 8.73
CA SER A 200 -6.60 8.86 9.99
C SER A 200 -7.46 7.58 10.01
N TYR A 201 -7.74 7.07 11.19
CA TYR A 201 -8.50 5.86 11.40
C TYR A 201 -9.68 6.11 12.32
N ARG A 202 -10.90 5.89 11.80
CA ARG A 202 -12.16 6.16 12.50
C ARG A 202 -12.19 7.57 13.07
N ASP A 203 -12.08 8.53 12.19
CA ASP A 203 -11.95 9.96 12.48
C ASP A 203 -13.33 10.64 12.41
N PRO A 204 -13.71 11.44 13.40
CA PRO A 204 -14.92 12.26 13.32
C PRO A 204 -14.73 13.56 12.51
N ASN A 205 -13.50 13.91 12.13
CA ASN A 205 -13.18 15.20 11.50
C ASN A 205 -12.58 15.02 10.09
N LEU A 206 -13.06 15.77 9.13
CA LEU A 206 -12.46 15.82 7.79
C LEU A 206 -11.52 17.03 7.63
N GLU A 207 -12.07 18.23 7.65
CA GLU A 207 -11.33 19.48 7.39
C GLU A 207 -10.19 19.68 8.38
N LYS A 208 -10.49 19.53 9.68
CA LYS A 208 -9.48 19.68 10.73
C LYS A 208 -8.33 18.69 10.60
N THR A 209 -8.60 17.45 10.22
CA THR A 209 -7.56 16.45 10.01
C THR A 209 -6.71 16.80 8.80
N ASN A 210 -7.33 17.30 7.73
CA ASN A 210 -6.61 17.77 6.55
C ASN A 210 -5.69 18.97 6.88
N GLU A 211 -6.17 19.93 7.70
CA GLU A 211 -5.35 21.05 8.20
C GLU A 211 -4.17 20.56 9.06
N ILE A 212 -4.37 19.50 9.88
CA ILE A 212 -3.29 18.92 10.68
C ILE A 212 -2.20 18.34 9.76
N TYR A 213 -2.57 17.71 8.63
CA TYR A 213 -1.57 17.24 7.67
C TYR A 213 -0.79 18.40 7.05
N ASP A 214 -1.44 19.51 6.71
CA ASP A 214 -0.78 20.71 6.19
C ASP A 214 0.19 21.34 7.21
N GLY A 215 -0.02 21.10 8.49
CA GLY A 215 0.86 21.55 9.58
C GLY A 215 2.12 20.71 9.80
N ILE A 216 2.25 19.53 9.18
CA ILE A 216 3.40 18.61 9.37
C ILE A 216 4.73 19.29 9.03
N PRO A 217 4.91 20.01 7.91
CA PRO A 217 6.18 20.65 7.59
C PRO A 217 6.62 21.67 8.63
N ALA A 218 5.71 22.45 9.18
CA ALA A 218 6.02 23.42 10.24
C ALA A 218 6.43 22.73 11.55
N TYR A 219 5.80 21.60 11.89
CA TYR A 219 6.21 20.78 13.02
C TYR A 219 7.63 20.22 12.83
N ILE A 220 7.95 19.68 11.65
CA ILE A 220 9.28 19.15 11.33
C ILE A 220 10.35 20.25 11.44
N GLU A 221 10.08 21.45 10.92
CA GLU A 221 10.98 22.59 10.99
C GLU A 221 11.31 23.00 12.43
N GLN A 222 10.31 22.94 13.32
CA GLN A 222 10.43 23.30 14.73
C GLN A 222 10.79 22.11 15.62
N PHE A 223 11.00 20.93 15.06
CA PHE A 223 11.29 19.73 15.83
C PHE A 223 12.51 19.92 16.72
N THR A 224 12.35 19.64 18.00
CA THR A 224 13.42 19.66 19.01
C THR A 224 13.36 18.38 19.82
N ALA A 225 14.50 17.73 19.98
CA ALA A 225 14.65 16.57 20.84
C ALA A 225 16.03 16.65 21.51
N ASP A 226 16.10 16.40 22.80
CA ASP A 226 17.38 16.20 23.47
C ASP A 226 17.99 14.83 23.10
N GLU A 227 19.22 14.57 23.55
CA GLU A 227 19.94 13.32 23.28
C GLU A 227 19.15 12.08 23.75
N ARG A 228 18.46 12.20 24.89
CA ARG A 228 17.67 11.11 25.47
C ARG A 228 16.44 10.80 24.60
N ASP A 229 15.76 11.82 24.12
CA ASP A 229 14.57 11.65 23.31
C ASP A 229 14.92 11.15 21.91
N MET A 230 16.00 11.67 21.28
CA MET A 230 16.52 11.10 20.04
C MET A 230 16.90 9.64 20.19
N THR A 231 17.55 9.27 21.30
CA THR A 231 17.90 7.87 21.59
C THR A 231 16.66 6.99 21.68
N LYS A 232 15.56 7.44 22.30
CA LYS A 232 14.30 6.69 22.35
C LYS A 232 13.72 6.43 20.95
N TYR A 233 13.69 7.46 20.09
CA TYR A 233 13.20 7.32 18.71
C TYR A 233 14.06 6.36 17.89
N ILE A 234 15.39 6.46 18.02
CA ILE A 234 16.33 5.54 17.36
C ILE A 234 16.11 4.11 17.85
N ILE A 235 16.03 3.88 19.16
CA ILE A 235 15.81 2.53 19.74
C ILE A 235 14.47 1.98 19.26
N GLY A 236 13.38 2.76 19.28
CA GLY A 236 12.08 2.36 18.77
C GLY A 236 12.15 1.94 17.29
N THR A 237 12.81 2.74 16.47
CA THR A 237 12.99 2.46 15.04
C THR A 237 13.84 1.20 14.80
N ILE A 238 14.94 1.03 15.52
CA ILE A 238 15.80 -0.16 15.41
C ILE A 238 15.06 -1.41 15.88
N SER A 239 14.25 -1.32 16.92
CA SER A 239 13.44 -2.45 17.40
C SER A 239 12.48 -2.95 16.31
N ASP A 240 11.90 -2.06 15.53
CA ASP A 240 11.06 -2.43 14.37
C ASP A 240 11.88 -3.04 13.22
N MET A 241 13.12 -2.61 13.03
CA MET A 241 14.01 -3.15 12.00
C MET A 241 14.57 -4.53 12.37
N ASP A 242 14.79 -4.79 13.65
CA ASP A 242 15.46 -5.98 14.21
C ASP A 242 14.49 -7.00 14.80
N VAL A 243 13.23 -6.99 14.38
CA VAL A 243 12.26 -8.01 14.84
C VAL A 243 12.82 -9.42 14.62
N PRO A 244 12.84 -10.28 15.66
CA PRO A 244 13.28 -11.65 15.53
C PRO A 244 12.49 -12.40 14.46
N MET A 245 13.18 -13.02 13.52
CA MET A 245 12.56 -13.73 12.40
C MET A 245 12.85 -15.24 12.49
N ASN A 246 11.81 -16.05 12.29
CA ASN A 246 11.96 -17.47 12.03
C ASN A 246 12.53 -17.72 10.61
N PRO A 247 12.95 -18.95 10.27
CA PRO A 247 13.52 -19.25 8.96
C PRO A 247 12.63 -18.86 7.78
N SER A 248 11.33 -19.12 7.85
CA SER A 248 10.36 -18.76 6.80
C SER A 248 10.36 -17.26 6.55
N THR A 249 10.19 -16.45 7.60
CA THR A 249 10.19 -14.97 7.49
C THR A 249 11.51 -14.43 6.94
N LYS A 250 12.65 -15.08 7.26
CA LYS A 250 13.95 -14.72 6.66
C LYS A 250 13.97 -15.01 5.16
N GLY A 251 13.41 -16.13 4.73
CA GLY A 251 13.26 -16.48 3.32
C GLY A 251 12.40 -15.47 2.58
N ASP A 252 11.23 -15.12 3.12
CA ASP A 252 10.31 -14.14 2.55
C ASP A 252 10.98 -12.76 2.40
N ARG A 253 11.71 -12.32 3.44
CA ARG A 253 12.46 -11.06 3.41
C ARG A 253 13.57 -11.07 2.36
N SER A 254 14.29 -12.19 2.24
CA SER A 254 15.34 -12.36 1.24
C SER A 254 14.77 -12.32 -0.19
N MET A 255 13.67 -13.03 -0.42
CA MET A 255 12.97 -13.02 -1.72
C MET A 255 12.44 -11.61 -2.06
N ALA A 256 11.86 -10.91 -1.09
CA ALA A 256 11.39 -9.54 -1.29
C ALA A 256 12.55 -8.58 -1.64
N ALA A 257 13.69 -8.71 -0.98
CA ALA A 257 14.88 -7.91 -1.28
C ALA A 257 15.42 -8.22 -2.69
N TYR A 258 15.46 -9.49 -3.06
CA TYR A 258 15.85 -9.92 -4.42
C TYR A 258 14.95 -9.32 -5.49
N LEU A 259 13.61 -9.43 -5.34
CA LEU A 259 12.63 -8.90 -6.29
C LEU A 259 12.68 -7.37 -6.42
N GLN A 260 13.03 -6.68 -5.33
CA GLN A 260 13.17 -5.22 -5.28
C GLN A 260 14.57 -4.74 -5.65
N ASN A 261 15.49 -5.66 -5.94
CA ASN A 261 16.91 -5.37 -6.21
C ASN A 261 17.56 -4.52 -5.09
N ILE A 262 17.23 -4.86 -3.83
CA ILE A 262 17.78 -4.20 -2.64
C ILE A 262 19.00 -5.00 -2.18
N SER A 263 20.18 -4.38 -2.19
CA SER A 263 21.41 -5.01 -1.74
C SER A 263 21.55 -5.00 -0.21
N TYR A 264 22.47 -5.84 0.29
CA TYR A 264 22.80 -5.84 1.72
C TYR A 264 23.42 -4.50 2.15
N GLU A 265 24.23 -3.90 1.30
CA GLU A 265 24.87 -2.60 1.52
C GLU A 265 23.83 -1.49 1.66
N GLU A 266 22.75 -1.53 0.88
CA GLU A 266 21.64 -0.57 0.99
C GLU A 266 20.87 -0.75 2.31
N ILE A 267 20.65 -1.99 2.74
CA ILE A 267 20.03 -2.29 4.04
C ILE A 267 20.93 -1.78 5.18
N GLN A 268 22.23 -2.02 5.09
CA GLN A 268 23.19 -1.57 6.10
C GLN A 268 23.30 -0.03 6.12
N LYS A 269 23.37 0.62 4.95
CA LYS A 269 23.37 2.06 4.83
C LYS A 269 22.14 2.70 5.50
N GLU A 270 20.96 2.16 5.25
CA GLU A 270 19.73 2.64 5.88
C GLU A 270 19.81 2.49 7.41
N ARG A 271 20.34 1.37 7.91
CA ARG A 271 20.54 1.13 9.32
C ARG A 271 21.51 2.13 9.95
N ASP A 272 22.63 2.38 9.28
CA ASP A 272 23.64 3.35 9.75
C ASP A 272 23.07 4.77 9.79
N GLN A 273 22.23 5.14 8.82
CA GLN A 273 21.51 6.41 8.80
C GLN A 273 20.52 6.54 9.97
N VAL A 274 19.87 5.45 10.38
CA VAL A 274 18.98 5.44 11.54
C VAL A 274 19.75 5.59 12.83
N ILE A 275 20.86 4.83 12.99
CA ILE A 275 21.69 4.86 14.21
C ILE A 275 22.37 6.21 14.41
N GLY A 276 22.86 6.81 13.32
CA GLY A 276 23.55 8.09 13.33
C GLY A 276 22.66 9.31 13.22
N ALA A 277 21.34 9.15 13.20
CA ALA A 277 20.41 10.24 12.96
C ALA A 277 20.41 11.29 14.08
N THR A 278 20.34 12.54 13.68
CA THR A 278 20.27 13.72 14.54
C THR A 278 18.92 14.44 14.39
N GLN A 279 18.62 15.39 15.25
CA GLN A 279 17.45 16.25 15.09
C GLN A 279 17.52 17.09 13.79
N GLU A 280 18.73 17.45 13.35
CA GLU A 280 18.96 18.17 12.10
C GLU A 280 18.59 17.32 10.88
N ASP A 281 18.85 16.02 10.93
CA ASP A 281 18.40 15.09 9.87
C ASP A 281 16.87 15.03 9.78
N ILE A 282 16.20 15.07 10.93
CA ILE A 282 14.71 15.12 10.96
C ILE A 282 14.23 16.46 10.38
N ARG A 283 14.80 17.61 10.81
CA ARG A 283 14.45 18.93 10.27
C ARG A 283 14.71 19.02 8.76
N GLY A 284 15.76 18.37 8.28
CA GLY A 284 16.12 18.31 6.86
C GLY A 284 15.05 17.64 5.97
N LEU A 285 14.11 16.89 6.56
CA LEU A 285 12.98 16.29 5.84
C LEU A 285 11.83 17.26 5.55
N ARG A 286 11.86 18.48 6.09
CA ARG A 286 10.78 19.47 5.99
C ARG A 286 10.34 19.72 4.54
N ASP A 287 11.29 20.04 3.66
CA ASP A 287 10.98 20.41 2.28
C ASP A 287 10.49 19.20 1.46
N MET A 288 11.03 18.02 1.74
CA MET A 288 10.56 16.76 1.18
C MET A 288 9.08 16.53 1.53
N ILE A 289 8.71 16.62 2.80
CA ILE A 289 7.32 16.41 3.24
C ILE A 289 6.40 17.54 2.77
N ALA A 290 6.88 18.77 2.75
CA ALA A 290 6.13 19.90 2.19
C ALA A 290 5.80 19.67 0.71
N SER A 291 6.74 19.15 -0.09
CA SER A 291 6.50 18.86 -1.51
C SER A 291 5.44 17.76 -1.72
N VAL A 292 5.45 16.72 -0.89
CA VAL A 292 4.44 15.65 -0.89
C VAL A 292 3.04 16.21 -0.58
N LEU A 293 2.91 17.03 0.46
CA LEU A 293 1.62 17.56 0.88
C LEU A 293 1.09 18.63 -0.09
N ALA A 294 1.97 19.36 -0.77
CA ALA A 294 1.59 20.34 -1.80
C ALA A 294 0.92 19.70 -3.03
N GLU A 295 1.12 18.40 -3.27
CA GLU A 295 0.39 17.68 -4.31
C GLU A 295 -1.13 17.66 -4.05
N ASN A 296 -1.54 17.77 -2.79
CA ASN A 296 -2.94 17.79 -2.36
C ASN A 296 -3.78 16.62 -2.91
N ASN A 297 -3.22 15.42 -2.94
CA ASN A 297 -3.94 14.20 -3.30
C ASN A 297 -4.73 13.70 -2.08
N LEU A 298 -6.05 13.85 -2.12
CA LEU A 298 -6.96 13.54 -1.02
C LEU A 298 -7.91 12.41 -1.39
N CYS A 299 -8.00 11.40 -0.55
CA CYS A 299 -9.07 10.41 -0.61
C CYS A 299 -9.68 10.21 0.77
N VAL A 300 -11.01 10.22 0.83
CA VAL A 300 -11.75 9.99 2.07
C VAL A 300 -12.75 8.86 1.86
N VAL A 301 -12.81 7.96 2.84
CA VAL A 301 -13.84 6.91 2.88
C VAL A 301 -14.64 7.07 4.17
N GLY A 302 -15.97 7.02 4.11
CA GLY A 302 -16.80 6.99 5.31
C GLY A 302 -18.08 7.80 5.26
N ASN A 303 -18.41 8.49 6.34
CA ASN A 303 -19.71 9.09 6.61
C ASN A 303 -20.28 9.94 5.46
N GLU A 304 -21.43 9.53 4.94
CA GLU A 304 -22.09 10.17 3.80
C GLU A 304 -22.43 11.64 4.07
N GLU A 305 -23.01 11.97 5.23
CA GLU A 305 -23.44 13.33 5.57
C GLU A 305 -22.24 14.29 5.60
N THR A 306 -21.14 13.87 6.20
CA THR A 306 -19.91 14.69 6.28
C THR A 306 -19.29 14.90 4.90
N LEU A 307 -19.25 13.86 4.06
CA LEU A 307 -18.70 13.97 2.71
C LEU A 307 -19.54 14.88 1.81
N GLN A 308 -20.87 14.80 1.91
CA GLN A 308 -21.77 15.69 1.18
C GLN A 308 -21.62 17.16 1.63
N ALA A 309 -21.47 17.40 2.95
CA ALA A 309 -21.24 18.74 3.48
C ALA A 309 -19.90 19.35 3.02
N SER A 310 -18.91 18.52 2.69
CA SER A 310 -17.56 18.92 2.27
C SER A 310 -17.32 18.71 0.76
N GLU A 311 -18.36 18.67 -0.06
CA GLU A 311 -18.28 18.38 -1.51
C GLU A 311 -17.24 19.25 -2.24
N GLY A 312 -17.05 20.50 -1.82
CA GLY A 312 -16.06 21.41 -2.40
C GLY A 312 -14.58 20.99 -2.23
N MET A 313 -14.29 19.96 -1.44
CA MET A 313 -12.94 19.39 -1.30
C MET A 313 -12.63 18.33 -2.38
N PHE A 314 -13.64 17.86 -3.08
CA PHE A 314 -13.57 16.76 -4.05
C PHE A 314 -13.82 17.29 -5.48
N GLY A 315 -13.20 16.64 -6.51
CA GLY A 315 -13.38 17.09 -7.89
C GLY A 315 -12.53 16.34 -8.89
#